data_91f184912c58a20a8ec2214b736f86b2
#
_entry.id   91f184912c58a20a8ec2214b736f86b2
#
_cell.length_a   1.000
_cell.length_b   1.000
_cell.length_c   1.000
_cell.angle_alpha   90.00
_cell.angle_beta   90.00
_cell.angle_gamma   90.00
#
_symmetry.space_group_name_H-M   'P 1'
#
loop_
_entity.id
_entity.type
_entity.pdbx_description
1 polymer ?
#
loop_
_entity_poly.entity_id
_entity_poly.type
_entity_poly.pdbx_seq_one_letter_code
_entity_poly.pdbx_strand_id
1 'polypeptide(L)'
;MMSKKKIYLFCDAGMSTSIMVNKMQAVANEHGMPLEISAYPVARAAEVVETEKTICILLGPQVRFLLQKTKDKFEPLGIPVGGIDPEIYGMMDGEKALKEALKLIKSQKK
;
A
#
# COMPACT_ATOMS: atom_id res chain seq x y z
N MET A 1 -22.01 10.93 1.58
CA MET A 1 -21.08 10.13 2.33
C MET A 1 -19.75 10.00 1.61
N MET A 2 -18.66 10.34 2.27
CA MET A 2 -17.37 10.34 1.63
C MET A 2 -16.75 8.97 1.65
N SER A 3 -16.34 8.50 0.48
CA SER A 3 -15.61 7.25 0.38
C SER A 3 -14.18 7.47 0.86
N LYS A 4 -13.68 6.52 1.63
CA LYS A 4 -12.28 6.57 2.03
C LYS A 4 -11.39 6.24 0.85
N LYS A 5 -10.23 6.88 0.81
CA LYS A 5 -9.21 6.51 -0.17
C LYS A 5 -8.56 5.22 0.28
N LYS A 6 -8.11 4.42 -0.66
CA LYS A 6 -7.59 3.09 -0.36
C LYS A 6 -6.11 2.96 -0.65
N ILE A 7 -5.41 2.31 0.26
CA ILE A 7 -4.02 1.91 0.09
C ILE A 7 -3.98 0.40 0.22
N TYR A 8 -3.41 -0.27 -0.78
CA TYR A 8 -3.32 -1.72 -0.76
C TYR A 8 -1.89 -2.14 -0.49
N LEU A 9 -1.74 -3.17 0.35
CA LEU A 9 -0.46 -3.79 0.63
C LEU A 9 -0.53 -5.22 0.12
N PHE A 10 0.27 -5.54 -0.87
CA PHE A 10 0.25 -6.86 -1.47
C PHE A 10 1.46 -7.69 -1.05
N CYS A 11 1.24 -8.98 -0.83
CA CYS A 11 2.30 -9.92 -0.49
C CYS A 11 1.95 -11.28 -1.10
N ASP A 12 2.76 -12.30 -0.83
CA ASP A 12 2.45 -13.61 -1.40
C ASP A 12 1.36 -14.35 -0.62
N ALA A 13 1.35 -14.27 0.69
CA ALA A 13 0.27 -14.80 1.53
C ALA A 13 0.73 -14.82 2.97
N GLY A 14 0.93 -13.71 3.58
CA GLY A 14 1.52 -13.72 4.89
C GLY A 14 0.66 -13.05 5.94
N MET A 15 0.65 -13.63 7.12
CA MET A 15 -0.05 -13.01 8.22
C MET A 15 0.64 -11.76 8.71
N SER A 16 1.95 -11.66 8.49
CA SER A 16 2.70 -10.48 8.91
C SER A 16 2.23 -9.22 8.16
N THR A 17 1.73 -9.40 6.93
CA THR A 17 1.22 -8.26 6.18
C THR A 17 -0.01 -7.67 6.86
N SER A 18 -0.85 -8.53 7.42
CA SER A 18 -2.03 -8.06 8.16
C SER A 18 -1.63 -7.25 9.39
N ILE A 19 -0.56 -7.67 10.07
CA ILE A 19 -0.07 -6.92 11.22
C ILE A 19 0.40 -5.53 10.79
N MET A 20 1.15 -5.48 9.70
CA MET A 20 1.61 -4.20 9.17
C MET A 20 0.44 -3.28 8.81
N VAL A 21 -0.56 -3.84 8.14
CA VAL A 21 -1.74 -3.06 7.76
C VAL A 21 -2.45 -2.52 8.98
N ASN A 22 -2.59 -3.34 10.02
CA ASN A 22 -3.25 -2.87 11.24
C ASN A 22 -2.50 -1.71 11.87
N LYS A 23 -1.18 -1.78 11.87
CA LYS A 23 -0.38 -0.68 12.43
C LYS A 23 -0.47 0.57 11.59
N MET A 24 -0.46 0.43 10.27
CA MET A 24 -0.62 1.58 9.39
C MET A 24 -2.01 2.21 9.56
N GLN A 25 -3.04 1.37 9.69
CA GLN A 25 -4.40 1.87 9.86
C GLN A 25 -4.52 2.63 11.18
N ALA A 26 -3.89 2.12 12.23
CA ALA A 26 -3.92 2.80 13.53
C ALA A 26 -3.30 4.20 13.44
N VAL A 27 -2.19 4.32 12.72
CA VAL A 27 -1.54 5.61 12.54
C VAL A 27 -2.45 6.56 11.75
N ALA A 28 -3.06 6.05 10.69
CA ALA A 28 -3.96 6.88 9.88
C ALA A 28 -5.14 7.37 10.71
N ASN A 29 -5.70 6.49 11.54
CA ASN A 29 -6.82 6.85 12.40
C ASN A 29 -6.41 7.89 13.42
N GLU A 30 -5.21 7.73 13.98
CA GLU A 30 -4.70 8.67 14.98
C GLU A 30 -4.57 10.09 14.42
N HIS A 31 -4.22 10.19 13.15
CA HIS A 31 -4.03 11.48 12.51
C HIS A 31 -5.27 11.95 11.75
N GLY A 32 -6.39 11.27 11.93
CA GLY A 32 -7.64 11.66 11.28
C GLY A 32 -7.62 11.55 9.76
N MET A 33 -6.79 10.69 9.22
CA MET A 33 -6.70 10.50 7.77
C MET A 33 -7.82 9.59 7.28
N PRO A 34 -8.56 10.01 6.25
CA PRO A 34 -9.65 9.17 5.73
C PRO A 34 -9.11 8.09 4.79
N LEU A 35 -8.32 7.18 5.34
CA LEU A 35 -7.67 6.12 4.57
C LEU A 35 -8.14 4.75 5.03
N GLU A 36 -8.29 3.86 4.07
CA GLU A 36 -8.59 2.46 4.37
C GLU A 36 -7.43 1.63 3.81
N ILE A 37 -6.72 0.95 4.69
CA ILE A 37 -5.53 0.18 4.31
C ILE A 37 -5.87 -1.30 4.40
N SER A 38 -5.62 -2.03 3.32
CA SER A 38 -5.99 -3.44 3.23
C SER A 38 -4.84 -4.26 2.69
N ALA A 39 -4.80 -5.54 3.08
CA ALA A 39 -3.78 -6.47 2.61
C ALA A 39 -4.43 -7.58 1.81
N TYR A 40 -3.80 -7.94 0.69
CA TYR A 40 -4.26 -9.03 -0.15
C TYR A 40 -3.06 -9.73 -0.78
N PRO A 41 -3.21 -10.99 -1.16
CA PRO A 41 -2.17 -11.63 -1.97
C PRO A 41 -2.01 -10.89 -3.30
N VAL A 42 -0.77 -10.77 -3.77
CA VAL A 42 -0.51 -10.02 -5.00
C VAL A 42 -1.24 -10.62 -6.19
N ALA A 43 -1.51 -11.93 -6.16
CA ALA A 43 -2.22 -12.58 -7.25
C ALA A 43 -3.63 -12.03 -7.42
N ARG A 44 -4.20 -11.41 -6.39
CA ARG A 44 -5.53 -10.86 -6.46
C ARG A 44 -5.57 -9.38 -6.80
N ALA A 45 -4.41 -8.78 -7.07
CA ALA A 45 -4.36 -7.34 -7.28
C ALA A 45 -5.30 -6.86 -8.37
N ALA A 46 -5.36 -7.59 -9.48
CA ALA A 46 -6.18 -7.16 -10.61
C ALA A 46 -7.67 -7.12 -10.28
N GLU A 47 -8.11 -7.98 -9.36
CA GLU A 47 -9.53 -8.04 -9.04
C GLU A 47 -9.93 -7.17 -7.86
N VAL A 48 -9.00 -6.86 -6.93
CA VAL A 48 -9.38 -6.10 -5.74
C VAL A 48 -9.12 -4.60 -5.85
N VAL A 49 -8.20 -4.17 -6.74
CA VAL A 49 -7.88 -2.76 -6.84
C VAL A 49 -9.03 -1.98 -7.48
N GLU A 50 -9.57 -1.04 -6.72
CA GLU A 50 -10.59 -0.13 -7.24
C GLU A 50 -9.89 1.13 -7.71
N THR A 51 -9.70 1.24 -9.02
CA THR A 51 -8.85 2.30 -9.56
C THR A 51 -9.29 3.71 -9.19
N GLU A 52 -10.58 3.91 -9.01
CA GLU A 52 -11.09 5.25 -8.68
C GLU A 52 -10.78 5.66 -7.23
N LYS A 53 -10.65 4.69 -6.35
CA LYS A 53 -10.45 4.97 -4.93
C LYS A 53 -9.03 4.71 -4.46
N THR A 54 -8.27 3.95 -5.21
CA THR A 54 -6.92 3.56 -4.81
C THR A 54 -5.93 4.69 -5.07
N ILE A 55 -5.21 5.09 -4.03
CA ILE A 55 -4.23 6.16 -4.15
C ILE A 55 -2.80 5.66 -4.05
N CYS A 56 -2.59 4.40 -3.64
CA CYS A 56 -1.24 3.87 -3.53
C CYS A 56 -1.28 2.36 -3.41
N ILE A 57 -0.26 1.72 -3.97
CA ILE A 57 -0.06 0.27 -3.85
C ILE A 57 1.34 0.04 -3.32
N LEU A 58 1.45 -0.76 -2.26
CA LEU A 58 2.73 -1.14 -1.69
C LEU A 58 2.93 -2.63 -1.80
N LEU A 59 4.16 -3.05 -2.06
CA LEU A 59 4.51 -4.47 -2.11
C LEU A 59 5.38 -4.82 -0.91
N GLY A 60 5.05 -5.91 -0.23
CA GLY A 60 5.90 -6.42 0.83
C GLY A 60 7.20 -6.95 0.27
N PRO A 61 8.24 -7.07 1.12
CA PRO A 61 9.55 -7.53 0.63
C PRO A 61 9.51 -8.89 -0.04
N GLN A 62 8.57 -9.75 0.34
CA GLN A 62 8.47 -11.09 -0.20
C GLN A 62 8.13 -11.10 -1.70
N VAL A 63 7.47 -10.05 -2.18
CA VAL A 63 7.07 -9.97 -3.59
C VAL A 63 7.71 -8.78 -4.29
N ARG A 64 8.84 -8.32 -3.76
CA ARG A 64 9.52 -7.17 -4.32
C ARG A 64 9.95 -7.39 -5.77
N PHE A 65 10.20 -8.64 -6.13
CA PHE A 65 10.58 -8.97 -7.51
C PHE A 65 9.46 -8.67 -8.51
N LEU A 66 8.24 -8.44 -8.02
CA LEU A 66 7.13 -8.08 -8.89
C LEU A 66 6.91 -6.58 -8.98
N LEU A 67 7.81 -5.79 -8.38
CA LEU A 67 7.62 -4.34 -8.32
C LEU A 67 7.46 -3.70 -9.68
N GLN A 68 8.39 -3.99 -10.60
CA GLN A 68 8.34 -3.37 -11.92
C GLN A 68 7.08 -3.77 -12.68
N LYS A 69 6.73 -5.05 -12.61
CA LYS A 69 5.54 -5.54 -13.28
C LYS A 69 4.28 -4.87 -12.75
N THR A 70 4.23 -4.67 -11.44
CA THR A 70 3.09 -4.03 -10.81
C THR A 70 3.03 -2.54 -11.18
N LYS A 71 4.18 -1.89 -11.23
CA LYS A 71 4.23 -0.50 -11.69
C LYS A 71 3.74 -0.37 -13.12
N ASP A 72 4.18 -1.27 -13.99
CA ASP A 72 3.78 -1.22 -15.40
C ASP A 72 2.26 -1.35 -15.54
N LYS A 73 1.63 -2.07 -14.63
CA LYS A 73 0.20 -2.30 -14.70
C LYS A 73 -0.62 -1.15 -14.13
N PHE A 74 -0.18 -0.57 -13.02
CA PHE A 74 -1.01 0.39 -12.29
C PHE A 74 -0.59 1.84 -12.40
N GLU A 75 0.68 2.14 -12.63
CA GLU A 75 1.09 3.53 -12.75
C GLU A 75 0.44 4.24 -13.94
N PRO A 76 0.24 3.58 -15.09
CA PRO A 76 -0.48 4.25 -16.17
C PRO A 76 -1.91 4.61 -15.81
N LEU A 77 -2.47 3.97 -14.78
CA LEU A 77 -3.81 4.30 -14.29
C LEU A 77 -3.80 5.40 -13.25
N GLY A 78 -2.63 5.97 -12.96
CA GLY A 78 -2.52 7.04 -11.99
C GLY A 78 -2.29 6.58 -10.56
N ILE A 79 -1.96 5.30 -10.37
CA ILE A 79 -1.76 4.74 -9.04
C ILE A 79 -0.27 4.52 -8.79
N PRO A 80 0.35 5.26 -7.86
CA PRO A 80 1.76 5.04 -7.56
C PRO A 80 1.99 3.70 -6.88
N VAL A 81 3.08 3.03 -7.24
CA VAL A 81 3.41 1.72 -6.71
C VAL A 81 4.83 1.74 -6.14
N GLY A 82 5.01 1.19 -4.95
CA GLY A 82 6.32 1.12 -4.33
C GLY A 82 6.49 -0.13 -3.52
N GLY A 83 7.73 -0.43 -3.14
CA GLY A 83 8.02 -1.54 -2.25
C GLY A 83 8.33 -1.03 -0.86
N ILE A 84 7.90 -1.76 0.15
CA ILE A 84 8.21 -1.40 1.53
C ILE A 84 9.66 -1.80 1.80
N ASP A 85 10.40 -0.88 2.40
CA ASP A 85 11.77 -1.16 2.82
C ASP A 85 11.77 -2.39 3.73
N PRO A 86 12.65 -3.39 3.45
CA PRO A 86 12.67 -4.60 4.28
C PRO A 86 12.93 -4.31 5.77
N GLU A 87 13.69 -3.29 6.07
CA GLU A 87 13.96 -2.92 7.45
C GLU A 87 12.70 -2.40 8.14
N ILE A 88 11.97 -1.54 7.44
CA ILE A 88 10.70 -1.01 7.97
C ILE A 88 9.72 -2.15 8.18
N TYR A 89 9.65 -3.07 7.23
CA TYR A 89 8.76 -4.21 7.33
C TYR A 89 9.16 -5.14 8.48
N GLY A 90 10.46 -5.40 8.61
CA GLY A 90 10.94 -6.27 9.67
C GLY A 90 10.66 -5.72 11.06
N MET A 91 10.66 -4.41 11.22
CA MET A 91 10.35 -3.77 12.49
C MET A 91 8.86 -3.54 12.68
N MET A 92 8.06 -3.85 11.69
CA MET A 92 6.61 -3.58 11.70
C MET A 92 6.32 -2.13 12.04
N ASP A 93 7.08 -1.22 11.44
CA ASP A 93 6.94 0.21 11.69
C ASP A 93 5.84 0.77 10.78
N GLY A 94 4.61 0.71 11.27
CA GLY A 94 3.48 1.18 10.49
C GLY A 94 3.53 2.66 10.17
N GLU A 95 4.10 3.44 11.07
CA GLU A 95 4.19 4.88 10.84
C GLU A 95 5.13 5.18 9.66
N LYS A 96 6.30 4.56 9.63
CA LYS A 96 7.23 4.79 8.54
C LYS A 96 6.69 4.23 7.22
N ALA A 97 6.02 3.08 7.28
CA ALA A 97 5.43 2.51 6.07
C ALA A 97 4.38 3.45 5.51
N LEU A 98 3.55 4.02 6.36
CA LEU A 98 2.53 4.96 5.90
C LEU A 98 3.16 6.22 5.35
N LYS A 99 4.22 6.71 5.98
CA LYS A 99 4.92 7.88 5.47
C LYS A 99 5.50 7.63 4.08
N GLU A 100 6.01 6.43 3.83
CA GLU A 100 6.52 6.10 2.51
C GLU A 100 5.41 6.08 1.47
N ALA A 101 4.24 5.57 1.85
CA ALA A 101 3.09 5.61 0.95
C ALA A 101 2.70 7.04 0.63
N LEU A 102 2.69 7.90 1.62
CA LEU A 102 2.32 9.29 1.42
C LEU A 102 3.33 10.03 0.54
N LYS A 103 4.61 9.68 0.66
CA LYS A 103 5.63 10.25 -0.22
C LYS A 103 5.41 9.85 -1.66
N LEU A 104 5.05 8.59 -1.89
CA LEU A 104 4.76 8.12 -3.23
C LEU A 104 3.58 8.87 -3.83
N ILE A 105 2.56 9.07 -3.04
CA ILE A 105 1.37 9.80 -3.49
C ILE A 105 1.74 11.23 -3.88
N LYS A 106 2.56 11.86 -3.07
CA LYS A 106 2.99 13.23 -3.35
C LYS A 106 3.82 13.32 -4.61
N SER A 107 4.73 12.38 -4.82
CA SER A 107 5.60 12.44 -5.98
C SER A 107 4.83 12.19 -7.28
N GLN A 108 3.69 11.51 -7.20
CA GLN A 108 2.86 11.27 -8.37
C GLN A 108 2.04 12.49 -8.76
N LYS A 109 1.78 13.35 -7.81
CA LYS A 109 0.99 14.56 -8.05
C LYS A 109 1.89 15.71 -8.45
N LYS A 110 2.20 15.83 -9.67
CA LYS A 110 3.04 16.94 -10.09
C LYS A 110 2.33 17.95 -10.92
#